data_9f1fd5d8bf78ee5853cb083e7bceadcf
#
_entry.id   9f1fd5d8bf78ee5853cb083e7bceadcf
#
_cell.length_a   1.000
_cell.length_b   1.000
_cell.length_c   1.000
_cell.angle_alpha   90.00
_cell.angle_beta   90.00
_cell.angle_gamma   90.00
#
_symmetry.space_group_name_H-M   'P 1'
#
loop_
_entity.id
_entity.type
_entity.pdbx_description
1 polymer ?
#
loop_
_entity_poly.entity_id
_entity_poly.type
_entity_poly.pdbx_seq_one_letter_code
_entity_poly.pdbx_strand_id
1 'polypeptide(L)'
;SLERKNRNRIRSVNVDGTKNVCEMALKHNVQKLIHFSSVDAFIREPLDDPLLEDRPLVVDPNTVPYDLSKADAQRIVLDFCNKGLDASIIHPSGIFGPNDFKPSLFGQEFIKIANGKRPYSINVGYDYVDVRDLSKTAVNCAEQGVSGQNYIVGGNYMDFMYMADVMSQELG
;
A
#
# COMPACT_ATOMS: atom_id res chain seq x y z
N SER A 1 -0.61 -21.06 -1.78
CA SER A 1 -0.80 -19.85 -2.58
C SER A 1 0.52 -19.46 -3.22
N LEU A 2 0.47 -18.78 -4.36
CA LEU A 2 1.65 -18.25 -5.07
C LEU A 2 2.53 -17.37 -4.18
N GLU A 3 1.93 -16.61 -3.25
CA GLU A 3 2.64 -15.77 -2.30
C GLU A 3 3.48 -16.55 -1.29
N ARG A 4 3.00 -17.68 -0.79
CA ARG A 4 3.79 -18.54 0.13
C ARG A 4 5.03 -19.11 -0.56
N LYS A 5 4.97 -19.43 -1.85
CA LYS A 5 6.11 -19.92 -2.63
C LYS A 5 7.19 -18.85 -2.83
N ASN A 6 6.83 -17.58 -2.77
CA ASN A 6 7.71 -16.44 -2.99
C ASN A 6 8.10 -15.68 -1.70
N ARG A 7 7.80 -16.23 -0.51
CA ARG A 7 8.06 -15.57 0.78
C ARG A 7 9.49 -14.99 0.88
N ASN A 8 10.50 -15.77 0.54
CA ASN A 8 11.90 -15.32 0.63
C ASN A 8 12.18 -14.15 -0.33
N ARG A 9 11.61 -14.17 -1.53
CA ARG A 9 11.76 -13.10 -2.50
C ARG A 9 11.03 -11.83 -2.03
N ILE A 10 9.82 -11.97 -1.53
CA ILE A 10 9.03 -10.84 -0.99
C ILE A 10 9.79 -10.19 0.16
N ARG A 11 10.31 -10.98 1.09
CA ARG A 11 11.11 -10.49 2.20
C ARG A 11 12.38 -9.77 1.72
N SER A 12 13.15 -10.38 0.83
CA SER A 12 14.38 -9.79 0.31
C SER A 12 14.11 -8.44 -0.38
N VAL A 13 13.05 -8.34 -1.18
CA VAL A 13 12.74 -7.07 -1.86
C VAL A 13 12.20 -6.04 -0.88
N ASN A 14 11.21 -6.38 -0.06
CA ASN A 14 10.53 -5.39 0.78
C ASN A 14 11.31 -5.07 2.06
N VAL A 15 11.93 -6.05 2.71
CA VAL A 15 12.59 -5.86 4.00
C VAL A 15 14.06 -5.49 3.81
N ASP A 16 14.84 -6.35 3.11
CA ASP A 16 16.27 -6.11 2.92
C ASP A 16 16.48 -4.90 1.99
N GLY A 17 15.63 -4.75 0.96
CA GLY A 17 15.63 -3.57 0.08
C GLY A 17 15.37 -2.27 0.83
N THR A 18 14.37 -2.24 1.72
CA THR A 18 14.08 -1.06 2.56
C THR A 18 15.26 -0.75 3.48
N LYS A 19 15.86 -1.77 4.11
CA LYS A 19 17.06 -1.58 4.95
C LYS A 19 18.18 -0.92 4.17
N ASN A 20 18.51 -1.43 2.98
CA ASN A 20 19.55 -0.88 2.13
C ASN A 20 19.28 0.58 1.76
N VAL A 21 18.02 0.93 1.43
CA VAL A 21 17.65 2.31 1.12
C VAL A 21 17.81 3.21 2.34
N CYS A 22 17.35 2.79 3.52
CA CYS A 22 17.49 3.57 4.76
C CYS A 22 18.98 3.78 5.13
N GLU A 23 19.81 2.74 5.01
CA GLU A 23 21.25 2.84 5.24
C GLU A 23 21.91 3.87 4.32
N MET A 24 21.59 3.83 3.03
CA MET A 24 22.14 4.76 2.06
C MET A 24 21.58 6.18 2.25
N ALA A 25 20.28 6.32 2.54
CA ALA A 25 19.70 7.62 2.82
C ALA A 25 20.34 8.30 4.04
N LEU A 26 20.54 7.57 5.13
CA LEU A 26 21.20 8.08 6.32
C LEU A 26 22.67 8.42 6.03
N LYS A 27 23.42 7.51 5.38
CA LYS A 27 24.82 7.70 5.03
C LYS A 27 25.08 8.92 4.16
N HIS A 28 24.17 9.23 3.25
CA HIS A 28 24.29 10.33 2.29
C HIS A 28 23.53 11.58 2.70
N ASN A 29 23.03 11.66 3.94
CA ASN A 29 22.29 12.79 4.48
C ASN A 29 21.11 13.21 3.58
N VAL A 30 20.34 12.23 3.10
CA VAL A 30 19.10 12.50 2.35
C VAL A 30 18.16 13.30 3.26
N GLN A 31 17.69 14.43 2.79
CA GLN A 31 16.89 15.37 3.59
C GLN A 31 15.57 14.77 4.05
N LYS A 32 14.92 13.96 3.20
CA LYS A 32 13.65 13.33 3.52
C LYS A 32 13.49 12.03 2.76
N LEU A 33 13.06 10.98 3.44
CA LEU A 33 12.65 9.70 2.85
C LEU A 33 11.15 9.52 3.00
N ILE A 34 10.46 9.18 1.91
CA ILE A 34 9.05 8.77 1.94
C ILE A 34 8.98 7.27 1.72
N HIS A 35 8.55 6.55 2.75
CA HIS A 35 8.36 5.10 2.68
C HIS A 35 6.91 4.75 2.36
N PHE A 36 6.69 4.07 1.24
CA PHE A 36 5.37 3.52 0.89
C PHE A 36 5.18 2.13 1.53
N SER A 37 4.49 2.11 2.66
CA SER A 37 4.02 0.90 3.31
C SER A 37 2.70 0.41 2.65
N SER A 38 1.72 -0.03 3.43
CA SER A 38 0.36 -0.41 3.01
C SER A 38 -0.54 -0.39 4.22
N VAL A 39 -1.84 -0.20 4.05
CA VAL A 39 -2.84 -0.47 5.10
C VAL A 39 -2.79 -1.93 5.57
N ASP A 40 -2.34 -2.85 4.72
CA ASP A 40 -2.18 -4.27 5.04
C ASP A 40 -1.03 -4.55 6.03
N ALA A 41 -0.18 -3.56 6.33
CA ALA A 41 0.84 -3.69 7.37
C ALA A 41 0.26 -3.67 8.80
N PHE A 42 -0.96 -3.16 8.96
CA PHE A 42 -1.64 -3.09 10.25
C PHE A 42 -2.47 -4.34 10.55
N ILE A 43 -2.70 -4.63 11.82
CA ILE A 43 -3.67 -5.64 12.26
C ILE A 43 -5.07 -5.15 11.91
N ARG A 44 -5.83 -5.95 11.18
CA ARG A 44 -7.16 -5.57 10.66
C ARG A 44 -8.27 -5.68 11.71
N GLU A 45 -8.10 -6.55 12.68
CA GLU A 45 -9.10 -6.78 13.72
C GLU A 45 -9.05 -5.67 14.80
N PRO A 46 -10.21 -5.30 15.35
CA PRO A 46 -11.57 -5.68 14.93
C PRO A 46 -11.98 -4.97 13.63
N LEU A 47 -12.74 -5.66 12.76
CA LEU A 47 -13.11 -5.16 11.41
C LEU A 47 -14.14 -4.03 11.42
N ASP A 48 -14.87 -3.84 12.52
CA ASP A 48 -15.86 -2.80 12.73
C ASP A 48 -15.26 -1.50 13.31
N ASP A 49 -13.95 -1.52 13.60
CA ASP A 49 -13.22 -0.37 14.14
C ASP A 49 -12.39 0.29 13.02
N PRO A 50 -12.52 1.60 12.77
CA PRO A 50 -11.75 2.30 11.76
C PRO A 50 -10.25 2.07 11.92
N LEU A 51 -9.55 1.88 10.82
CA LEU A 51 -8.10 1.77 10.79
C LEU A 51 -7.49 3.16 11.00
N LEU A 52 -6.76 3.32 12.11
CA LEU A 52 -6.04 4.55 12.44
C LEU A 52 -4.52 4.32 12.41
N GLU A 53 -3.75 5.40 12.36
CA GLU A 53 -2.29 5.38 12.22
C GLU A 53 -1.55 4.80 13.44
N ASP A 54 -2.20 4.70 14.59
CA ASP A 54 -1.68 4.09 15.83
C ASP A 54 -2.01 2.61 15.95
N ARG A 55 -2.75 2.03 14.99
CA ARG A 55 -3.07 0.61 14.95
C ARG A 55 -1.79 -0.24 14.97
N PRO A 56 -1.72 -1.32 15.77
CA PRO A 56 -0.54 -2.18 15.80
C PRO A 56 -0.22 -2.83 14.45
N LEU A 57 1.08 -2.95 14.16
CA LEU A 57 1.56 -3.65 12.98
C LEU A 57 1.46 -5.17 13.13
N VAL A 58 1.19 -5.86 12.03
CA VAL A 58 1.19 -7.32 11.93
C VAL A 58 2.50 -7.91 12.44
N VAL A 59 2.41 -8.94 13.30
CA VAL A 59 3.55 -9.65 13.90
C VAL A 59 3.48 -11.17 13.70
N ASP A 60 2.31 -11.73 13.37
CA ASP A 60 2.14 -13.18 13.23
C ASP A 60 2.88 -13.68 11.97
N PRO A 61 3.84 -14.61 12.11
CA PRO A 61 4.58 -15.18 10.99
C PRO A 61 3.70 -16.01 10.03
N ASN A 62 2.48 -16.38 10.45
CA ASN A 62 1.53 -17.12 9.62
C ASN A 62 0.63 -16.21 8.76
N THR A 63 0.70 -14.92 8.98
CA THR A 63 -0.01 -13.92 8.14
C THR A 63 0.45 -14.00 6.68
N VAL A 64 -0.31 -13.37 5.80
CA VAL A 64 0.06 -13.20 4.38
C VAL A 64 1.49 -12.64 4.28
N PRO A 65 2.39 -13.27 3.52
CA PRO A 65 3.80 -12.84 3.46
C PRO A 65 4.01 -11.40 3.05
N TYR A 66 3.13 -10.84 2.23
CA TYR A 66 3.15 -9.43 1.84
C TYR A 66 2.92 -8.52 3.05
N ASP A 67 1.84 -8.75 3.80
CA ASP A 67 1.43 -7.92 4.95
C ASP A 67 2.56 -7.88 6.00
N LEU A 68 3.07 -9.06 6.37
CA LEU A 68 4.19 -9.18 7.30
C LEU A 68 5.45 -8.46 6.77
N SER A 69 5.75 -8.58 5.47
CA SER A 69 6.93 -7.93 4.90
C SER A 69 6.83 -6.41 4.90
N LYS A 70 5.63 -5.85 4.72
CA LYS A 70 5.38 -4.41 4.82
C LYS A 70 5.51 -3.93 6.27
N ALA A 71 4.97 -4.67 7.22
CA ALA A 71 5.12 -4.39 8.65
C ALA A 71 6.60 -4.44 9.10
N ASP A 72 7.35 -5.46 8.67
CA ASP A 72 8.78 -5.60 8.99
C ASP A 72 9.61 -4.47 8.36
N ALA A 73 9.33 -4.10 7.11
CA ALA A 73 10.00 -2.98 6.43
C ALA A 73 9.74 -1.66 7.17
N GLN A 74 8.52 -1.43 7.61
CA GLN A 74 8.17 -0.24 8.38
C GLN A 74 8.92 -0.17 9.72
N ARG A 75 9.04 -1.28 10.45
CA ARG A 75 9.84 -1.33 11.70
C ARG A 75 11.29 -0.91 11.43
N ILE A 76 11.87 -1.33 10.31
CA ILE A 76 13.21 -0.90 9.90
C ILE A 76 13.25 0.62 9.70
N VAL A 77 12.29 1.20 8.98
CA VAL A 77 12.24 2.66 8.78
C VAL A 77 12.18 3.38 10.12
N LEU A 78 11.33 2.94 11.05
CA LEU A 78 11.22 3.52 12.40
C LEU A 78 12.52 3.41 13.19
N ASP A 79 13.22 2.27 13.09
CA ASP A 79 14.54 2.09 13.72
C ASP A 79 15.58 3.07 13.14
N PHE A 80 15.50 3.38 11.85
CA PHE A 80 16.37 4.38 11.23
C PHE A 80 15.98 5.81 11.58
N CYS A 81 14.68 6.09 11.77
CA CYS A 81 14.24 7.39 12.32
C CYS A 81 14.84 7.65 13.70
N ASN A 82 14.87 6.62 14.57
CA ASN A 82 15.54 6.71 15.88
C ASN A 82 17.06 6.94 15.79
N LYS A 83 17.68 6.69 14.63
CA LYS A 83 19.09 6.94 14.33
C LYS A 83 19.34 8.27 13.62
N GLY A 84 18.28 9.07 13.43
CA GLY A 84 18.36 10.41 12.83
C GLY A 84 17.99 10.49 11.36
N LEU A 85 17.47 9.41 10.73
CA LEU A 85 16.88 9.50 9.40
C LEU A 85 15.54 10.24 9.47
N ASP A 86 15.39 11.30 8.69
CA ASP A 86 14.08 11.92 8.52
C ASP A 86 13.25 11.15 7.49
N ALA A 87 12.29 10.35 7.97
CA ALA A 87 11.42 9.57 7.11
C ALA A 87 9.97 9.65 7.57
N SER A 88 9.04 9.78 6.60
CA SER A 88 7.60 9.65 6.81
C SER A 88 7.08 8.40 6.12
N ILE A 89 6.01 7.81 6.65
CA ILE A 89 5.50 6.52 6.20
C ILE A 89 4.07 6.70 5.70
N ILE A 90 3.83 6.35 4.43
CA ILE A 90 2.52 6.43 3.79
C ILE A 90 1.94 5.02 3.66
N HIS A 91 0.69 4.88 4.07
CA HIS A 91 -0.09 3.64 4.00
C HIS A 91 -1.25 3.80 3.02
N PRO A 92 -1.04 3.59 1.73
CA PRO A 92 -2.13 3.63 0.78
C PRO A 92 -3.06 2.42 0.96
N SER A 93 -4.35 2.64 0.70
CA SER A 93 -5.33 1.61 0.43
C SER A 93 -5.15 1.02 -0.97
N GLY A 94 -6.18 0.47 -1.60
CA GLY A 94 -6.11 0.01 -2.99
C GLY A 94 -5.83 1.17 -3.93
N ILE A 95 -4.68 1.15 -4.62
CA ILE A 95 -4.30 2.22 -5.52
C ILE A 95 -4.87 1.94 -6.90
N PHE A 96 -5.56 2.91 -7.48
CA PHE A 96 -5.98 2.85 -8.87
C PHE A 96 -5.87 4.23 -9.54
N GLY A 97 -5.97 4.26 -10.88
CA GLY A 97 -5.97 5.52 -11.63
C GLY A 97 -5.19 5.42 -12.93
N PRO A 98 -4.97 6.54 -13.61
CA PRO A 98 -4.29 6.59 -14.90
C PRO A 98 -2.82 6.17 -14.79
N ASN A 99 -2.24 5.81 -15.96
CA ASN A 99 -0.83 5.44 -16.15
C ASN A 99 -0.43 4.06 -15.60
N ASP A 100 -1.38 3.14 -15.41
CA ASP A 100 -1.10 1.72 -15.13
C ASP A 100 -0.64 0.97 -16.40
N PHE A 101 0.51 1.39 -16.97
CA PHE A 101 1.03 0.90 -18.26
C PHE A 101 1.43 -0.59 -18.26
N LYS A 102 1.73 -1.12 -17.09
CA LYS A 102 1.90 -2.56 -16.88
C LYS A 102 0.78 -3.00 -15.93
N PRO A 103 -0.40 -3.34 -16.46
CA PRO A 103 -1.60 -3.48 -15.65
C PRO A 103 -1.36 -4.23 -14.35
N SER A 104 -1.65 -3.57 -13.23
CA SER A 104 -1.69 -4.14 -11.89
C SER A 104 -2.71 -5.29 -11.84
N LEU A 105 -2.77 -6.04 -10.75
CA LEU A 105 -3.81 -7.07 -10.59
C LEU A 105 -5.22 -6.48 -10.75
N PHE A 106 -5.46 -5.30 -10.18
CA PHE A 106 -6.73 -4.58 -10.37
C PHE A 106 -6.91 -4.09 -11.80
N GLY A 107 -5.91 -3.47 -12.40
CA GLY A 107 -5.97 -3.05 -13.81
C GLY A 107 -6.28 -4.21 -14.75
N GLN A 108 -5.75 -5.40 -14.49
CA GLN A 108 -6.09 -6.60 -15.27
C GLN A 108 -7.55 -7.02 -15.08
N GLU A 109 -8.11 -6.91 -13.86
CA GLU A 109 -9.52 -7.23 -13.63
C GLU A 109 -10.43 -6.20 -14.35
N PHE A 110 -10.12 -4.92 -14.31
CA PHE A 110 -10.85 -3.90 -15.07
C PHE A 110 -10.83 -4.18 -16.57
N ILE A 111 -9.66 -4.53 -17.13
CA ILE A 111 -9.56 -4.90 -18.55
C ILE A 111 -10.41 -6.13 -18.87
N LYS A 112 -10.50 -7.12 -17.97
CA LYS A 112 -11.36 -8.30 -18.16
C LYS A 112 -12.85 -7.93 -18.13
N ILE A 113 -13.25 -7.05 -17.21
CA ILE A 113 -14.64 -6.55 -17.12
C ILE A 113 -14.99 -5.81 -18.41
N ALA A 114 -14.15 -4.85 -18.82
CA ALA A 114 -14.34 -4.07 -20.04
C ALA A 114 -14.47 -4.94 -21.32
N ASN A 115 -13.81 -6.09 -21.35
CA ASN A 115 -13.85 -7.04 -22.46
C ASN A 115 -14.97 -8.11 -22.32
N GLY A 116 -15.89 -7.97 -21.37
CA GLY A 116 -16.97 -8.94 -21.13
C GLY A 116 -16.49 -10.31 -20.64
N LYS A 117 -15.26 -10.42 -20.14
CA LYS A 117 -14.68 -11.70 -19.68
C LYS A 117 -14.96 -12.05 -18.23
N ARG A 118 -15.69 -11.21 -17.52
CA ARG A 118 -16.12 -11.42 -16.13
C ARG A 118 -17.64 -11.29 -16.04
N PRO A 119 -18.40 -12.36 -16.37
CA PRO A 119 -19.87 -12.32 -16.37
C PRO A 119 -20.49 -12.29 -14.96
N TYR A 120 -19.69 -12.51 -13.92
CA TYR A 120 -20.15 -12.52 -12.53
C TYR A 120 -19.36 -11.54 -11.69
N SER A 121 -20.07 -10.72 -10.92
CA SER A 121 -19.53 -9.84 -9.90
C SER A 121 -19.64 -10.50 -8.53
N ILE A 122 -18.64 -10.27 -7.68
CA ILE A 122 -18.67 -10.69 -6.27
C ILE A 122 -18.97 -9.44 -5.46
N ASN A 123 -19.89 -9.56 -4.50
CA ASN A 123 -20.16 -8.48 -3.55
C ASN A 123 -19.05 -8.39 -2.50
N VAL A 124 -17.87 -8.00 -2.97
CA VAL A 124 -16.69 -7.73 -2.16
C VAL A 124 -16.15 -6.38 -2.58
N GLY A 125 -15.84 -5.53 -1.63
CA GLY A 125 -15.29 -4.21 -1.88
C GLY A 125 -14.01 -3.97 -1.10
N TYR A 126 -13.37 -2.89 -1.46
CA TYR A 126 -12.16 -2.40 -0.81
C TYR A 126 -12.16 -0.87 -0.83
N ASP A 127 -11.40 -0.24 0.05
CA ASP A 127 -11.14 1.19 -0.05
C ASP A 127 -10.09 1.45 -1.13
N TYR A 128 -10.36 2.44 -2.01
CA TYR A 128 -9.47 2.78 -3.11
C TYR A 128 -9.11 4.25 -3.08
N VAL A 129 -7.83 4.52 -3.25
CA VAL A 129 -7.28 5.87 -3.42
C VAL A 129 -6.88 6.12 -4.87
N ASP A 130 -7.19 7.30 -5.38
CA ASP A 130 -6.70 7.74 -6.68
C ASP A 130 -5.18 7.99 -6.62
N VAL A 131 -4.44 7.42 -7.58
CA VAL A 131 -2.97 7.56 -7.65
C VAL A 131 -2.51 9.03 -7.70
N ARG A 132 -3.36 9.94 -8.23
CA ARG A 132 -3.06 11.38 -8.28
C ARG A 132 -3.12 12.02 -6.90
N ASP A 133 -4.06 11.60 -6.05
CA ASP A 133 -4.17 12.11 -4.68
C ASP A 133 -3.10 11.47 -3.78
N LEU A 134 -2.81 10.19 -3.98
CA LEU A 134 -1.66 9.55 -3.33
C LEU A 134 -0.34 10.26 -3.69
N SER A 135 -0.15 10.65 -4.95
CA SER A 135 1.05 11.36 -5.39
C SER A 135 1.16 12.75 -4.77
N LYS A 136 0.05 13.50 -4.67
CA LYS A 136 0.00 14.79 -3.96
C LYS A 136 0.34 14.62 -2.48
N THR A 137 -0.22 13.58 -1.84
CA THR A 137 0.09 13.27 -0.44
C THR A 137 1.57 12.95 -0.25
N ALA A 138 2.18 12.21 -1.16
CA ALA A 138 3.61 11.93 -1.11
C ALA A 138 4.48 13.21 -1.18
N VAL A 139 4.11 14.15 -2.06
CA VAL A 139 4.79 15.46 -2.15
C VAL A 139 4.59 16.27 -0.86
N ASN A 140 3.36 16.34 -0.36
CA ASN A 140 3.07 17.03 0.89
C ASN A 140 3.85 16.43 2.08
N CYS A 141 3.95 15.09 2.14
CA CYS A 141 4.76 14.42 3.16
C CYS A 141 6.27 14.69 3.01
N ALA A 142 6.76 14.90 1.79
CA ALA A 142 8.16 15.27 1.56
C ALA A 142 8.45 16.69 2.08
N GLU A 143 7.48 17.59 2.02
CA GLU A 143 7.63 18.99 2.45
C GLU A 143 7.30 19.20 3.94
N GLN A 144 6.27 18.54 4.45
CA GLN A 144 5.65 18.83 5.74
C GLN A 144 5.52 17.60 6.67
N GLY A 145 5.83 16.40 6.17
CA GLY A 145 5.68 15.18 6.95
C GLY A 145 6.59 15.14 8.16
N VAL A 146 6.10 14.59 9.25
CA VAL A 146 6.85 14.43 10.51
C VAL A 146 7.62 13.12 10.47
N SER A 147 8.87 13.16 10.95
CA SER A 147 9.72 11.96 11.01
C SER A 147 9.12 10.88 11.90
N GLY A 148 9.08 9.64 11.40
CA GLY A 148 8.51 8.49 12.09
C GLY A 148 6.97 8.45 12.11
N GLN A 149 6.29 9.44 11.54
CA GLN A 149 4.83 9.50 11.50
C GLN A 149 4.26 8.62 10.40
N ASN A 150 3.17 7.90 10.72
CA ASN A 150 2.33 7.19 9.78
C ASN A 150 1.26 8.12 9.19
N TYR A 151 0.92 7.91 7.92
CA TYR A 151 -0.15 8.60 7.20
C TYR A 151 -0.95 7.59 6.41
N ILE A 152 -2.18 7.31 6.81
CA ILE A 152 -3.10 6.47 6.04
C ILE A 152 -3.69 7.30 4.91
N VAL A 153 -3.64 6.77 3.70
CA VAL A 153 -4.15 7.43 2.50
C VAL A 153 -5.21 6.54 1.88
N GLY A 154 -6.43 6.74 2.35
CA GLY A 154 -7.64 6.13 1.83
C GLY A 154 -8.34 7.04 0.82
N GLY A 155 -9.43 6.55 0.25
CA GLY A 155 -10.26 7.28 -0.69
C GLY A 155 -11.74 6.92 -0.50
N ASN A 156 -12.26 6.08 -1.39
CA ASN A 156 -13.65 5.65 -1.34
C ASN A 156 -13.74 4.13 -1.30
N TYR A 157 -14.63 3.62 -0.45
CA TYR A 157 -14.99 2.21 -0.51
C TYR A 157 -15.81 1.97 -1.78
N MET A 158 -15.36 1.01 -2.60
CA MET A 158 -16.04 0.61 -3.83
C MET A 158 -16.07 -0.92 -3.89
N ASP A 159 -17.25 -1.48 -4.16
CA ASP A 159 -17.38 -2.89 -4.44
C ASP A 159 -17.29 -3.18 -5.96
N PHE A 160 -17.02 -4.43 -6.30
CA PHE A 160 -16.89 -4.83 -7.70
C PHE A 160 -18.17 -4.69 -8.51
N MET A 161 -19.36 -4.72 -7.88
CA MET A 161 -20.63 -4.51 -8.57
C MET A 161 -20.76 -3.06 -9.01
N TYR A 162 -20.52 -2.13 -8.09
CA TYR A 162 -20.51 -0.71 -8.40
C TYR A 162 -19.51 -0.36 -9.52
N MET A 163 -18.29 -0.91 -9.44
CA MET A 163 -17.30 -0.69 -10.49
C MET A 163 -17.73 -1.23 -11.85
N ALA A 164 -18.36 -2.42 -11.88
CA ALA A 164 -18.88 -3.02 -13.12
C ALA A 164 -20.03 -2.20 -13.71
N ASP A 165 -20.92 -1.67 -12.87
CA ASP A 165 -22.03 -0.82 -13.29
C ASP A 165 -21.51 0.49 -13.91
N VAL A 166 -20.57 1.18 -13.25
CA VAL A 166 -19.94 2.39 -13.79
C VAL A 166 -19.25 2.10 -15.13
N MET A 167 -18.48 1.02 -15.21
CA MET A 167 -17.80 0.64 -16.47
C MET A 167 -18.78 0.32 -17.57
N SER A 168 -19.91 -0.34 -17.27
CA SER A 168 -20.96 -0.63 -18.25
C SER A 168 -21.62 0.63 -18.78
N GLN A 169 -21.82 1.64 -17.93
CA GLN A 169 -22.39 2.93 -18.33
C GLN A 169 -21.43 3.73 -19.24
N GLU A 170 -20.14 3.68 -18.96
CA GLU A 170 -19.12 4.44 -19.70
C GLU A 170 -18.71 3.77 -21.03
N LEU A 171 -18.80 2.44 -21.11
CA LEU A 171 -18.37 1.69 -22.29
C LEU A 171 -19.50 1.36 -23.27
N GLY A 172 -20.77 1.47 -22.86
CA GLY A 172 -21.96 1.21 -23.68
C GLY A 172 -22.29 -0.27 -23.75
#